data_01751b3875df734f534eda1a4c6813f1
#
_entry.id   01751b3875df734f534eda1a4c6813f1
#
_cell.length_a   1.000
_cell.length_b   1.000
_cell.length_c   1.000
_cell.angle_alpha   90.00
_cell.angle_beta   90.00
_cell.angle_gamma   90.00
#
_symmetry.space_group_name_H-M   'P 1'
#
loop_
_entity.id
_entity.type
_entity.pdbx_description
1 polymer ?
#
loop_
_entity_poly.entity_id
_entity_poly.type
_entity_poly.pdbx_seq_one_letter_code
_entity_poly.pdbx_strand_id
1 'polypeptide(L)'
;MNTVIPPVRKHLTDIHEWQKLGEANIFPPESRIELINGEILDMAPIGFNHAGHLIRLINLFAPRTAGKALINAQNPLQLGDLSEPEPDFMLLKPNADSYTTRHPIADDVLLLIEVADSSLTYDQTQKLRLYALHNVPEYWLLNLNDNCLEVYRKPKGEVYAEKTTLYTADNITLSQLPGISIQVAEIL
;
A
#
# COMPACT_ATOMS: atom_id res chain seq x y z
N MET A 1 -29.66 38.14 21.11
CA MET A 1 -28.53 37.67 20.28
C MET A 1 -28.67 36.17 20.09
N ASN A 2 -28.97 35.69 18.87
CA ASN A 2 -29.03 34.26 18.62
C ASN A 2 -27.58 33.75 18.48
N THR A 3 -27.11 33.06 19.50
CA THR A 3 -25.82 32.38 19.42
C THR A 3 -25.96 31.19 18.49
N VAL A 4 -25.48 31.31 17.26
CA VAL A 4 -25.40 30.20 16.34
C VAL A 4 -24.30 29.25 16.87
N ILE A 5 -24.72 28.13 17.44
CA ILE A 5 -23.79 27.07 17.81
C ILE A 5 -23.29 26.44 16.52
N PRO A 6 -21.96 26.44 16.21
CA PRO A 6 -21.45 25.82 15.01
C PRO A 6 -21.77 24.29 15.03
N PRO A 7 -22.08 23.69 13.90
CA PRO A 7 -22.34 22.26 13.84
C PRO A 7 -21.12 21.47 14.34
N VAL A 8 -21.36 20.46 15.17
CA VAL A 8 -20.31 19.51 15.57
C VAL A 8 -19.80 18.81 14.32
N ARG A 9 -18.47 18.78 14.12
CA ARG A 9 -17.82 18.11 13.00
C ARG A 9 -16.79 17.12 13.55
N LYS A 10 -16.64 15.99 12.88
CA LYS A 10 -15.52 15.08 13.14
C LYS A 10 -14.22 15.80 12.75
N HIS A 11 -13.24 15.81 13.63
CA HIS A 11 -11.89 16.23 13.30
C HIS A 11 -11.22 15.09 12.51
N LEU A 12 -10.61 15.42 11.39
CA LEU A 12 -9.78 14.51 10.62
C LEU A 12 -8.33 14.93 10.80
N THR A 13 -7.48 13.99 11.16
CA THR A 13 -6.04 14.20 11.31
C THR A 13 -5.41 14.36 9.94
N ASP A 14 -4.71 15.47 9.71
CA ASP A 14 -3.91 15.63 8.50
C ASP A 14 -2.48 15.11 8.68
N ILE A 15 -1.72 15.01 7.58
CA ILE A 15 -0.33 14.52 7.60
C ILE A 15 0.56 15.36 8.55
N HIS A 16 0.34 16.66 8.65
CA HIS A 16 1.15 17.51 9.51
C HIS A 16 0.87 17.25 11.00
N GLU A 17 -0.40 17.05 11.36
CA GLU A 17 -0.79 16.63 12.71
C GLU A 17 -0.29 15.23 13.02
N TRP A 18 -0.42 14.30 12.05
CA TRP A 18 0.09 12.93 12.15
C TRP A 18 1.59 12.88 12.47
N GLN A 19 2.40 13.64 11.72
CA GLN A 19 3.83 13.75 11.96
C GLN A 19 4.14 14.31 13.35
N LYS A 20 3.42 15.34 13.81
CA LYS A 20 3.57 15.89 15.15
C LYS A 20 3.22 14.89 16.26
N LEU A 21 2.20 14.05 16.05
CA LEU A 21 1.84 12.99 16.99
C LEU A 21 2.99 11.97 17.12
N GLY A 22 3.62 11.61 16.00
CA GLY A 22 4.80 10.75 15.97
C GLY A 22 6.01 11.37 16.68
N GLU A 23 6.36 12.63 16.35
CA GLU A 23 7.46 13.38 16.99
C GLU A 23 7.26 13.54 18.50
N ALA A 24 6.02 13.70 18.94
CA ALA A 24 5.67 13.81 20.36
C ALA A 24 5.61 12.45 21.08
N ASN A 25 5.86 11.34 20.39
CA ASN A 25 5.75 9.97 20.90
C ASN A 25 4.39 9.70 21.60
N ILE A 26 3.29 10.19 21.01
CA ILE A 26 1.94 9.96 21.55
C ILE A 26 1.56 8.48 21.49
N PHE A 27 2.03 7.77 20.47
CA PHE A 27 1.86 6.33 20.31
C PHE A 27 3.15 5.62 20.71
N PRO A 28 3.07 4.45 21.38
CA PRO A 28 4.23 3.62 21.64
C PRO A 28 4.99 3.28 20.33
N PRO A 29 6.32 3.21 20.33
CA PRO A 29 7.12 2.93 19.13
C PRO A 29 6.77 1.62 18.42
N GLU A 30 6.24 0.65 19.17
CA GLU A 30 5.78 -0.65 18.67
C GLU A 30 4.36 -0.63 18.11
N SER A 31 3.66 0.50 18.16
CA SER A 31 2.31 0.61 17.64
C SER A 31 2.31 0.42 16.12
N ARG A 32 1.45 -0.48 15.66
CA ARG A 32 1.19 -0.65 14.24
C ARG A 32 -0.08 0.11 13.90
N ILE A 33 0.10 1.33 13.45
CA ILE A 33 -0.99 2.26 13.15
C ILE A 33 -0.77 2.90 11.79
N GLU A 34 -1.86 3.16 11.09
CA GLU A 34 -1.88 3.85 9.80
C GLU A 34 -2.80 5.06 9.86
N LEU A 35 -2.50 6.10 9.09
CA LEU A 35 -3.42 7.21 8.85
C LEU A 35 -4.17 6.94 7.54
N ILE A 36 -5.48 6.79 7.58
CA ILE A 36 -6.32 6.53 6.41
C ILE A 36 -7.51 7.49 6.41
N ASN A 37 -7.60 8.36 5.40
CA ASN A 37 -8.68 9.36 5.27
C ASN A 37 -8.89 10.22 6.54
N GLY A 38 -7.79 10.55 7.23
CA GLY A 38 -7.79 11.33 8.46
C GLY A 38 -8.18 10.55 9.71
N GLU A 39 -8.30 9.25 9.62
CA GLU A 39 -8.55 8.35 10.76
C GLU A 39 -7.28 7.56 11.09
N ILE A 40 -6.95 7.48 12.38
CA ILE A 40 -5.83 6.68 12.87
C ILE A 40 -6.37 5.28 13.19
N LEU A 41 -5.82 4.27 12.54
CA LEU A 41 -6.30 2.89 12.60
C LEU A 41 -5.23 1.96 13.15
N ASP A 42 -5.60 1.11 14.10
CA ASP A 42 -4.75 0.03 14.57
C ASP A 42 -4.73 -1.13 13.56
N MET A 43 -3.54 -1.60 13.23
CA MET A 43 -3.34 -2.74 12.34
C MET A 43 -3.17 -4.03 13.10
N ALA A 44 -3.69 -5.13 12.55
CA ALA A 44 -3.52 -6.45 13.14
C ALA A 44 -2.03 -6.88 13.19
N PRO A 45 -1.63 -7.68 14.18
CA PRO A 45 -0.30 -8.27 14.21
C PRO A 45 -0.03 -9.13 12.97
N ILE A 46 1.20 -9.08 12.46
CA ILE A 46 1.63 -9.90 11.32
C ILE A 46 1.75 -11.36 11.73
N GLY A 47 0.97 -12.23 11.06
CA GLY A 47 1.10 -13.68 11.20
C GLY A 47 2.29 -14.23 10.40
N PHE A 48 2.71 -15.47 10.75
CA PHE A 48 3.84 -16.12 10.06
C PHE A 48 3.60 -16.37 8.57
N ASN A 49 2.35 -16.62 8.17
CA ASN A 49 1.97 -16.86 6.77
C ASN A 49 2.19 -15.57 5.94
N HIS A 50 1.66 -14.46 6.40
CA HIS A 50 1.86 -13.16 5.80
C HIS A 50 3.36 -12.79 5.71
N ALA A 51 4.10 -12.90 6.82
CA ALA A 51 5.53 -12.61 6.85
C ALA A 51 6.34 -13.48 5.86
N GLY A 52 6.00 -14.77 5.73
CA GLY A 52 6.63 -15.68 4.78
C GLY A 52 6.45 -15.24 3.32
N HIS A 53 5.24 -14.79 2.95
CA HIS A 53 4.97 -14.28 1.60
C HIS A 53 5.70 -12.96 1.33
N LEU A 54 5.80 -12.08 2.32
CA LEU A 54 6.58 -10.85 2.19
C LEU A 54 8.07 -11.14 1.94
N ILE A 55 8.66 -12.07 2.69
CA ILE A 55 10.05 -12.51 2.46
C ILE A 55 10.20 -13.08 1.04
N ARG A 56 9.23 -13.87 0.56
CA ARG A 56 9.23 -14.42 -0.79
C ARG A 56 9.18 -13.34 -1.85
N LEU A 57 8.31 -12.32 -1.71
CA LEU A 57 8.25 -11.16 -2.59
C LEU A 57 9.59 -10.41 -2.65
N ILE A 58 10.20 -10.12 -1.52
CA ILE A 58 11.50 -9.43 -1.47
C ILE A 58 12.57 -10.23 -2.22
N ASN A 59 12.70 -11.53 -1.94
CA ASN A 59 13.70 -12.39 -2.58
C ASN A 59 13.47 -12.54 -4.09
N LEU A 60 12.20 -12.55 -4.51
CA LEU A 60 11.83 -12.64 -5.91
C LEU A 60 12.19 -11.38 -6.69
N PHE A 61 11.78 -10.22 -6.15
CA PHE A 61 11.90 -8.95 -6.87
C PHE A 61 13.29 -8.33 -6.78
N ALA A 62 14.04 -8.51 -5.70
CA ALA A 62 15.35 -7.87 -5.51
C ALA A 62 16.32 -8.10 -6.69
N PRO A 63 16.57 -9.33 -7.17
CA PRO A 63 17.45 -9.55 -8.31
C PRO A 63 16.85 -9.09 -9.65
N ARG A 64 15.50 -9.14 -9.79
CA ARG A 64 14.81 -8.81 -11.04
C ARG A 64 14.68 -7.30 -11.29
N THR A 65 14.66 -6.51 -10.23
CA THR A 65 14.47 -5.05 -10.28
C THR A 65 15.76 -4.26 -10.04
N ALA A 66 16.89 -4.92 -9.84
CA ALA A 66 18.18 -4.28 -9.59
C ALA A 66 18.48 -3.17 -10.62
N GLY A 67 18.68 -1.93 -10.15
CA GLY A 67 18.92 -0.73 -10.96
C GLY A 67 17.69 -0.18 -11.71
N LYS A 68 16.52 -0.83 -11.62
CA LYS A 68 15.27 -0.41 -12.30
C LYS A 68 14.21 0.08 -11.33
N ALA A 69 14.20 -0.43 -10.10
CA ALA A 69 13.29 -0.03 -9.05
C ALA A 69 13.96 -0.19 -7.68
N LEU A 70 13.42 0.51 -6.67
CA LEU A 70 13.75 0.32 -5.27
C LEU A 70 12.63 -0.49 -4.62
N ILE A 71 13.00 -1.43 -3.76
CA ILE A 71 12.04 -2.16 -2.93
C ILE A 71 11.78 -1.36 -1.66
N ASN A 72 10.52 -1.17 -1.35
CA ASN A 72 10.05 -0.63 -0.08
C ASN A 72 9.04 -1.61 0.51
N ALA A 73 9.29 -2.08 1.73
CA ALA A 73 8.44 -3.07 2.38
C ALA A 73 8.04 -2.56 3.77
N GLN A 74 6.73 -2.50 4.03
CA GLN A 74 6.15 -2.10 5.31
C GLN A 74 6.68 -0.74 5.79
N ASN A 75 6.75 0.22 4.90
CA ASN A 75 7.10 1.60 5.20
C ASN A 75 6.04 2.55 4.65
N PRO A 76 5.92 3.75 5.21
CA PRO A 76 4.89 4.70 4.84
C PRO A 76 4.88 5.09 3.36
N LEU A 77 3.67 5.27 2.82
CA LEU A 77 3.37 5.85 1.52
C LEU A 77 2.43 7.04 1.71
N GLN A 78 2.89 8.25 1.46
CA GLN A 78 2.05 9.44 1.59
C GLN A 78 1.07 9.57 0.41
N LEU A 79 -0.23 9.58 0.72
CA LEU A 79 -1.32 9.72 -0.23
C LEU A 79 -2.18 10.94 0.09
N GLY A 80 -1.84 12.08 -0.54
CA GLY A 80 -2.45 13.37 -0.24
C GLY A 80 -2.18 13.85 1.18
N ASP A 81 -3.13 14.62 1.74
CA ASP A 81 -2.96 15.26 3.04
C ASP A 81 -3.60 14.48 4.20
N LEU A 82 -4.35 13.41 3.91
CA LEU A 82 -5.15 12.70 4.91
C LEU A 82 -4.81 11.20 5.02
N SER A 83 -3.81 10.71 4.30
CA SER A 83 -3.50 9.28 4.33
C SER A 83 -2.01 8.99 4.22
N GLU A 84 -1.56 8.09 5.08
CA GLU A 84 -0.21 7.53 5.08
C GLU A 84 -0.27 6.05 5.49
N PRO A 85 -0.74 5.16 4.57
CA PRO A 85 -0.70 3.72 4.77
C PRO A 85 0.73 3.18 4.77
N GLU A 86 0.90 1.98 5.32
CA GLU A 86 2.14 1.17 5.24
C GLU A 86 1.91 -0.08 4.37
N PRO A 87 1.98 0.04 3.04
CA PRO A 87 1.81 -1.11 2.16
C PRO A 87 2.81 -2.22 2.45
N ASP A 88 2.38 -3.48 2.35
CA ASP A 88 3.26 -4.61 2.62
C ASP A 88 4.49 -4.63 1.72
N PHE A 89 4.32 -4.31 0.42
CA PHE A 89 5.42 -4.29 -0.53
C PHE A 89 5.17 -3.27 -1.64
N MET A 90 6.20 -2.51 -1.98
CA MET A 90 6.18 -1.60 -3.12
C MET A 90 7.45 -1.73 -3.97
N LEU A 91 7.30 -1.57 -5.27
CA LEU A 91 8.38 -1.20 -6.18
C LEU A 91 8.25 0.29 -6.46
N LEU A 92 9.29 1.04 -6.14
CA LEU A 92 9.36 2.49 -6.32
C LEU A 92 10.31 2.85 -7.47
N LYS A 93 10.07 3.99 -8.09
CA LYS A 93 11.01 4.60 -9.04
C LYS A 93 12.38 4.78 -8.39
N PRO A 94 13.49 4.57 -9.13
CA PRO A 94 14.81 4.90 -8.63
C PRO A 94 14.88 6.37 -8.19
N ASN A 95 15.42 6.58 -7.00
CA ASN A 95 15.64 7.90 -6.41
C ASN A 95 17.08 7.96 -5.88
N ALA A 96 17.78 9.06 -6.13
CA ALA A 96 19.21 9.22 -5.79
C ALA A 96 19.48 9.17 -4.28
N ASP A 97 18.54 9.64 -3.45
CA ASP A 97 18.65 9.63 -1.99
C ASP A 97 17.91 8.45 -1.34
N SER A 98 17.34 7.55 -2.14
CA SER A 98 16.57 6.40 -1.65
C SER A 98 15.42 6.80 -0.70
N TYR A 99 14.79 7.93 -0.93
CA TYR A 99 13.68 8.49 -0.14
C TYR A 99 14.05 8.79 1.33
N THR A 100 15.32 9.14 1.62
CA THR A 100 15.75 9.48 2.99
C THR A 100 15.29 10.88 3.43
N THR A 101 14.83 11.72 2.53
CA THR A 101 14.39 13.11 2.82
C THR A 101 12.88 13.29 2.85
N ARG A 102 12.11 12.32 2.37
CA ARG A 102 10.65 12.29 2.39
C ARG A 102 10.12 10.88 2.23
N HIS A 103 8.90 10.63 2.63
CA HIS A 103 8.19 9.41 2.24
C HIS A 103 7.88 9.41 0.73
N PRO A 104 7.81 8.23 0.09
CA PRO A 104 7.30 8.11 -1.28
C PRO A 104 5.85 8.61 -1.36
N ILE A 105 5.47 9.07 -2.54
CA ILE A 105 4.10 9.47 -2.91
C ILE A 105 3.60 8.55 -4.03
N ALA A 106 2.31 8.64 -4.38
CA ALA A 106 1.71 7.77 -5.40
C ALA A 106 2.46 7.79 -6.74
N ASP A 107 2.97 8.96 -7.16
CA ASP A 107 3.73 9.11 -8.42
C ASP A 107 5.08 8.36 -8.41
N ASP A 108 5.61 8.02 -7.24
CA ASP A 108 6.85 7.25 -7.11
C ASP A 108 6.61 5.73 -7.27
N VAL A 109 5.35 5.28 -7.17
CA VAL A 109 5.00 3.85 -7.15
C VAL A 109 4.94 3.27 -8.56
N LEU A 110 5.64 2.17 -8.76
CA LEU A 110 5.56 1.34 -9.97
C LEU A 110 4.63 0.14 -9.80
N LEU A 111 4.61 -0.43 -8.60
CA LEU A 111 3.77 -1.55 -8.20
C LEU A 111 3.55 -1.46 -6.69
N LEU A 112 2.33 -1.70 -6.24
CA LEU A 112 1.98 -1.85 -4.83
C LEU A 112 1.34 -3.22 -4.63
N ILE A 113 1.76 -3.96 -3.59
CA ILE A 113 1.23 -5.28 -3.24
C ILE A 113 0.82 -5.29 -1.78
N GLU A 114 -0.40 -5.74 -1.50
CA GLU A 114 -0.84 -6.14 -0.18
C GLU A 114 -0.95 -7.66 -0.09
N VAL A 115 -0.56 -8.22 1.06
CA VAL A 115 -0.64 -9.65 1.36
C VAL A 115 -1.81 -9.86 2.31
N ALA A 116 -2.94 -10.27 1.77
CA ALA A 116 -4.21 -10.32 2.49
C ALA A 116 -4.50 -11.72 3.05
N ASP A 117 -4.60 -11.79 4.37
CA ASP A 117 -5.10 -12.93 5.13
C ASP A 117 -6.37 -12.49 5.88
N SER A 118 -6.24 -11.96 7.08
CA SER A 118 -7.37 -11.43 7.87
C SER A 118 -7.86 -10.06 7.40
N SER A 119 -7.03 -9.30 6.70
CA SER A 119 -7.32 -7.95 6.16
C SER A 119 -8.07 -7.95 4.83
N LEU A 120 -8.33 -9.10 4.19
CA LEU A 120 -8.81 -9.22 2.81
C LEU A 120 -9.94 -8.24 2.45
N THR A 121 -11.00 -8.19 3.25
CA THR A 121 -12.14 -7.29 2.97
C THR A 121 -11.72 -5.81 2.99
N TYR A 122 -10.85 -5.43 3.90
CA TYR A 122 -10.35 -4.06 4.02
C TYR A 122 -9.47 -3.68 2.81
N ASP A 123 -8.60 -4.58 2.40
CA ASP A 123 -7.70 -4.39 1.25
C ASP A 123 -8.46 -4.36 -0.08
N GLN A 124 -9.52 -5.19 -0.22
CA GLN A 124 -10.40 -5.20 -1.39
C GLN A 124 -11.35 -3.98 -1.47
N THR A 125 -11.52 -3.24 -0.39
CA THR A 125 -12.48 -2.13 -0.33
C THR A 125 -11.80 -0.79 -0.02
N GLN A 126 -11.41 -0.56 1.22
CA GLN A 126 -10.88 0.75 1.65
C GLN A 126 -9.54 1.07 1.02
N LYS A 127 -8.55 0.16 1.11
CA LYS A 127 -7.23 0.36 0.52
C LYS A 127 -7.28 0.41 -1.02
N LEU A 128 -8.07 -0.47 -1.65
CA LEU A 128 -8.27 -0.45 -3.11
C LEU A 128 -8.77 0.92 -3.61
N ARG A 129 -9.80 1.46 -2.95
CA ARG A 129 -10.34 2.79 -3.29
C ARG A 129 -9.33 3.90 -3.08
N LEU A 130 -8.61 3.85 -1.96
CA LEU A 130 -7.57 4.82 -1.63
C LEU A 130 -6.47 4.82 -2.70
N TYR A 131 -5.94 3.66 -3.06
CA TYR A 131 -4.89 3.54 -4.07
C TYR A 131 -5.36 3.98 -5.46
N ALA A 132 -6.59 3.63 -5.85
CA ALA A 132 -7.17 4.08 -7.12
C ALA A 132 -7.35 5.60 -7.16
N LEU A 133 -7.89 6.21 -6.08
CA LEU A 133 -8.11 7.65 -5.97
C LEU A 133 -6.81 8.45 -6.15
N HIS A 134 -5.71 7.93 -5.63
CA HIS A 134 -4.38 8.55 -5.73
C HIS A 134 -3.59 8.11 -6.96
N ASN A 135 -4.22 7.39 -7.91
CA ASN A 135 -3.62 6.97 -9.18
C ASN A 135 -2.41 6.04 -9.04
N VAL A 136 -2.36 5.19 -8.01
CA VAL A 136 -1.37 4.09 -7.96
C VAL A 136 -1.57 3.22 -9.19
N PRO A 137 -0.56 3.08 -10.08
CA PRO A 137 -0.77 2.58 -11.45
C PRO A 137 -1.15 1.10 -11.52
N GLU A 138 -0.63 0.31 -10.59
CA GLU A 138 -0.84 -1.13 -10.50
C GLU A 138 -0.88 -1.57 -9.05
N TYR A 139 -2.00 -2.17 -8.64
CA TYR A 139 -2.22 -2.72 -7.32
C TYR A 139 -2.45 -4.22 -7.40
N TRP A 140 -1.68 -4.98 -6.65
CA TRP A 140 -1.83 -6.42 -6.51
C TRP A 140 -2.31 -6.76 -5.10
N LEU A 141 -3.28 -7.64 -5.01
CA LEU A 141 -3.74 -8.22 -3.76
C LEU A 141 -3.44 -9.71 -3.77
N LEU A 142 -2.46 -10.11 -2.98
CA LEU A 142 -2.11 -11.52 -2.77
C LEU A 142 -3.10 -12.12 -1.78
N ASN A 143 -4.17 -12.71 -2.32
CA ASN A 143 -5.27 -13.27 -1.54
C ASN A 143 -4.91 -14.67 -1.06
N LEU A 144 -4.45 -14.76 0.19
CA LEU A 144 -4.02 -16.03 0.81
C LEU A 144 -5.19 -16.95 1.14
N ASN A 145 -6.41 -16.41 1.31
CA ASN A 145 -7.60 -17.20 1.62
C ASN A 145 -8.06 -18.04 0.43
N ASP A 146 -8.02 -17.43 -0.77
CA ASP A 146 -8.46 -18.05 -2.03
C ASP A 146 -7.28 -18.58 -2.86
N ASN A 147 -6.04 -18.42 -2.36
CA ASN A 147 -4.81 -18.81 -3.03
C ASN A 147 -4.73 -18.26 -4.48
N CYS A 148 -4.95 -16.96 -4.63
CA CYS A 148 -4.92 -16.29 -5.93
C CYS A 148 -4.29 -14.88 -5.82
N LEU A 149 -3.92 -14.34 -6.98
CA LEU A 149 -3.45 -12.98 -7.15
C LEU A 149 -4.54 -12.15 -7.85
N GLU A 150 -5.06 -11.14 -7.18
CA GLU A 150 -5.93 -10.14 -7.80
C GLU A 150 -5.10 -8.96 -8.27
N VAL A 151 -5.20 -8.64 -9.55
CA VAL A 151 -4.43 -7.58 -10.20
C VAL A 151 -5.38 -6.48 -10.61
N TYR A 152 -5.10 -5.27 -10.16
CA TYR A 152 -5.89 -4.08 -10.44
C TYR A 152 -5.06 -3.06 -11.20
N ARG A 153 -5.56 -2.55 -12.32
CA ARG A 153 -4.89 -1.62 -13.23
C ARG A 153 -5.82 -0.52 -13.73
N LYS A 154 -5.24 0.54 -14.27
CA LYS A 154 -5.95 1.69 -14.84
C LYS A 154 -6.86 2.37 -13.81
N PRO A 155 -6.29 3.01 -12.80
CA PRO A 155 -7.06 3.76 -11.81
C PRO A 155 -7.91 4.83 -12.48
N LYS A 156 -9.15 4.99 -11.99
CA LYS A 156 -10.12 5.99 -12.46
C LYS A 156 -11.01 6.44 -11.31
N GLY A 157 -10.67 7.56 -10.68
CA GLY A 157 -11.31 7.96 -9.43
C GLY A 157 -11.06 6.91 -8.35
N GLU A 158 -12.11 6.45 -7.68
CA GLU A 158 -12.01 5.49 -6.57
C GLU A 158 -12.03 4.01 -7.02
N VAL A 159 -11.84 3.72 -8.30
CA VAL A 159 -11.88 2.35 -8.83
C VAL A 159 -10.74 2.09 -9.80
N TYR A 160 -10.40 0.83 -9.98
CA TYR A 160 -9.57 0.38 -11.10
C TYR A 160 -10.46 -0.11 -12.23
N ALA A 161 -10.19 0.36 -13.45
CA ALA A 161 -10.98 -0.02 -14.64
C ALA A 161 -10.75 -1.47 -15.09
N GLU A 162 -9.63 -2.08 -14.67
CA GLU A 162 -9.28 -3.46 -14.98
C GLU A 162 -9.02 -4.24 -13.70
N LYS A 163 -9.66 -5.40 -13.59
CA LYS A 163 -9.38 -6.43 -12.59
C LYS A 163 -9.15 -7.76 -13.29
N THR A 164 -8.09 -8.46 -12.90
CA THR A 164 -7.80 -9.83 -13.34
C THR A 164 -7.47 -10.67 -12.13
N THR A 165 -8.03 -11.87 -12.02
CA THR A 165 -7.66 -12.85 -11.00
C THR A 165 -6.82 -13.94 -11.66
N LEU A 166 -5.66 -14.21 -11.07
CA LEU A 166 -4.65 -15.14 -11.57
C LEU A 166 -4.36 -16.21 -10.52
N TYR A 167 -4.03 -17.41 -11.00
CA TYR A 167 -3.72 -18.57 -10.18
C TYR A 167 -2.28 -19.05 -10.42
N THR A 168 -1.85 -20.05 -9.68
CA THR A 168 -0.46 -20.54 -9.68
C THR A 168 0.11 -20.89 -11.05
N ALA A 169 -0.72 -21.34 -12.01
CA ALA A 169 -0.27 -21.69 -13.36
C ALA A 169 -0.07 -20.47 -14.29
N ASP A 170 -0.58 -19.30 -13.87
CA ASP A 170 -0.58 -18.10 -14.70
C ASP A 170 0.74 -17.34 -14.60
N ASN A 171 1.00 -16.51 -15.61
CA ASN A 171 2.11 -15.57 -15.63
C ASN A 171 1.59 -14.15 -15.67
N ILE A 172 2.34 -13.22 -15.07
CA ILE A 172 2.03 -11.81 -15.10
C ILE A 172 3.28 -10.99 -15.42
N THR A 173 3.08 -9.96 -16.25
CA THR A 173 4.09 -8.94 -16.55
C THR A 173 3.71 -7.64 -15.90
N LEU A 174 4.67 -7.00 -15.23
CA LEU A 174 4.47 -5.70 -14.58
C LEU A 174 4.20 -4.61 -15.61
N SER A 175 3.14 -3.81 -15.43
CA SER A 175 2.76 -2.79 -16.40
C SER A 175 3.80 -1.67 -16.53
N GLN A 176 4.41 -1.26 -15.42
CA GLN A 176 5.42 -0.21 -15.38
C GLN A 176 6.86 -0.72 -15.65
N LEU A 177 7.06 -2.04 -15.61
CA LEU A 177 8.35 -2.69 -15.86
C LEU A 177 8.14 -3.89 -16.82
N PRO A 178 7.81 -3.65 -18.09
CA PRO A 178 7.38 -4.70 -19.04
C PRO A 178 8.45 -5.76 -19.33
N GLY A 179 9.70 -5.51 -18.93
CA GLY A 179 10.77 -6.52 -19.01
C GLY A 179 10.79 -7.50 -17.83
N ILE A 180 9.87 -7.37 -16.87
CA ILE A 180 9.79 -8.25 -15.69
C ILE A 180 8.47 -9.01 -15.73
N SER A 181 8.58 -10.32 -15.90
CA SER A 181 7.46 -11.26 -15.82
C SER A 181 7.75 -12.30 -14.75
N ILE A 182 6.71 -12.72 -14.04
CA ILE A 182 6.78 -13.75 -13.00
C ILE A 182 5.69 -14.78 -13.20
N GLN A 183 5.92 -15.99 -12.73
CA GLN A 183 4.87 -16.99 -12.57
C GLN A 183 4.20 -16.77 -11.21
N VAL A 184 2.87 -16.82 -11.15
CA VAL A 184 2.11 -16.56 -9.90
C VAL A 184 2.48 -17.56 -8.80
N ALA A 185 2.84 -18.80 -9.15
CA ALA A 185 3.37 -19.78 -8.21
C ALA A 185 4.65 -19.35 -7.48
N GLU A 186 5.38 -18.35 -7.98
CA GLU A 186 6.59 -17.86 -7.32
C GLU A 186 6.27 -16.97 -6.10
N ILE A 187 5.02 -16.49 -5.97
CA ILE A 187 4.60 -15.58 -4.90
C ILE A 187 3.47 -16.14 -4.02
N LEU A 188 2.72 -17.16 -4.48
CA LEU A 188 1.70 -17.91 -3.71
C LEU A 188 2.21 -19.11 -2.93
#